data_5c237fd9752a4ef30f042a14e66c5127
#
_entry.id   5c237fd9752a4ef30f042a14e66c5127
#
_cell.length_a   1.000
_cell.length_b   1.000
_cell.length_c   1.000
_cell.angle_alpha   90.00
_cell.angle_beta   90.00
_cell.angle_gamma   90.00
#
_symmetry.space_group_name_H-M   'P 1'
#
loop_
_entity.id
_entity.type
_entity.pdbx_description
1 polymer ?
#
loop_
_entity_poly.entity_id
_entity_poly.type
_entity_poly.pdbx_seq_one_letter_code
_entity_poly.pdbx_strand_id
1 'polypeptide(L)'
;MGPDGDLVSARFARGCRCFGAWSGDELAGYGWLSRGPEWIGELELQISPGSGEAYVWNCVTFPAHRRQGVFRTLLISISAQARGEGLARLWVGSIAIPAEKAMGPSGFRPALRLDSTVIRGMRWLKVMRAEGANPSLVQAACKVLSVGRRPLRLGTSLRLSRPRRH
;
A
#
# COMPACT_ATOMS: atom_id res chain seq x y z
N MET A 1 -23.74 6.74 11.42
CA MET A 1 -22.35 6.52 11.00
C MET A 1 -21.64 7.85 11.05
N GLY A 2 -20.35 7.90 11.41
CA GLY A 2 -19.59 9.17 11.42
C GLY A 2 -19.31 9.67 9.99
N PRO A 3 -18.61 10.81 9.83
CA PRO A 3 -18.35 11.46 8.55
C PRO A 3 -17.64 10.57 7.51
N ASP A 4 -17.06 9.45 7.92
CA ASP A 4 -16.42 8.49 7.02
C ASP A 4 -17.36 7.39 6.50
N GLY A 5 -18.64 7.37 6.86
CA GLY A 5 -19.60 6.34 6.48
C GLY A 5 -19.78 6.22 4.97
N ASP A 6 -19.86 7.34 4.28
CA ASP A 6 -19.99 7.38 2.81
C ASP A 6 -18.73 6.86 2.12
N LEU A 7 -17.55 7.17 2.69
CA LEU A 7 -16.27 6.69 2.20
C LEU A 7 -16.16 5.17 2.33
N VAL A 8 -16.59 4.60 3.45
CA VAL A 8 -16.62 3.16 3.69
C VAL A 8 -17.55 2.47 2.70
N SER A 9 -18.76 3.00 2.52
CA SER A 9 -19.73 2.48 1.56
C SER A 9 -19.20 2.49 0.12
N ALA A 10 -18.55 3.60 -0.28
CA ALA A 10 -17.91 3.72 -1.60
C ALA A 10 -16.77 2.71 -1.80
N ARG A 11 -16.01 2.37 -0.76
CA ARG A 11 -14.97 1.32 -0.81
C ARG A 11 -15.58 -0.05 -1.06
N PHE A 12 -16.61 -0.42 -0.31
CA PHE A 12 -17.31 -1.69 -0.53
C PHE A 12 -17.96 -1.76 -1.92
N ALA A 13 -18.56 -0.68 -2.40
CA ALA A 13 -19.14 -0.62 -3.73
C ALA A 13 -18.12 -0.86 -4.86
N ARG A 14 -16.85 -0.49 -4.64
CA ARG A 14 -15.73 -0.80 -5.55
C ARG A 14 -15.16 -2.20 -5.39
N GLY A 15 -15.72 -3.03 -4.51
CA GLY A 15 -15.25 -4.38 -4.23
C GLY A 15 -14.05 -4.45 -3.30
N CYS A 16 -13.72 -3.38 -2.59
CA CYS A 16 -12.72 -3.43 -1.54
C CYS A 16 -13.22 -4.25 -0.35
N ARG A 17 -12.32 -4.93 0.34
CA ARG A 17 -12.65 -5.72 1.53
C ARG A 17 -11.94 -5.13 2.74
N CYS A 18 -12.65 -5.07 3.86
CA CYS A 18 -12.12 -4.65 5.15
C CYS A 18 -11.88 -5.85 6.04
N PHE A 19 -10.71 -5.91 6.67
CA PHE A 19 -10.31 -6.93 7.62
C PHE A 19 -10.16 -6.28 8.99
N GLY A 20 -10.89 -6.76 9.99
CA GLY A 20 -10.78 -6.33 11.37
C GLY A 20 -9.86 -7.26 12.17
N ALA A 21 -9.06 -6.69 13.06
CA ALA A 21 -8.32 -7.42 14.09
C ALA A 21 -8.99 -7.14 15.44
N TRP A 22 -9.28 -8.17 16.18
CA TRP A 22 -9.98 -8.10 17.47
C TRP A 22 -9.05 -8.52 18.60
N SER A 23 -9.19 -7.88 19.74
CA SER A 23 -8.55 -8.24 21.00
C SER A 23 -9.67 -8.48 22.03
N GLY A 24 -10.02 -9.74 22.29
CA GLY A 24 -11.29 -10.05 22.94
C GLY A 24 -12.45 -9.53 22.09
N ASP A 25 -13.33 -8.74 22.70
CA ASP A 25 -14.51 -8.13 22.07
C ASP A 25 -14.25 -6.73 21.50
N GLU A 26 -13.02 -6.21 21.63
CA GLU A 26 -12.65 -4.89 21.13
C GLU A 26 -11.99 -4.95 19.75
N LEU A 27 -12.42 -4.07 18.84
CA LEU A 27 -11.74 -3.87 17.56
C LEU A 27 -10.40 -3.18 17.79
N ALA A 28 -9.31 -3.90 17.60
CA ALA A 28 -7.95 -3.42 17.83
C ALA A 28 -7.35 -2.69 16.63
N GLY A 29 -7.86 -2.97 15.43
CA GLY A 29 -7.41 -2.34 14.20
C GLY A 29 -8.10 -2.91 12.97
N TYR A 30 -7.82 -2.31 11.82
CA TYR A 30 -8.36 -2.79 10.54
C TYR A 30 -7.38 -2.54 9.39
N GLY A 31 -7.61 -3.19 8.26
CA GLY A 31 -6.90 -2.98 7.01
C GLY A 31 -7.78 -3.25 5.80
N TRP A 32 -7.50 -2.59 4.69
CA TRP A 32 -8.25 -2.73 3.46
C TRP A 32 -7.47 -3.50 2.41
N LEU A 33 -8.17 -4.28 1.58
CA LEU A 33 -7.65 -4.98 0.43
C LEU A 33 -8.44 -4.58 -0.80
N SER A 34 -7.74 -4.16 -1.86
CA SER A 34 -8.33 -3.83 -3.17
C SER A 34 -7.65 -4.65 -4.27
N ARG A 35 -8.44 -5.14 -5.22
CA ARG A 35 -7.96 -5.73 -6.49
C ARG A 35 -7.96 -4.72 -7.64
N GLY A 36 -8.59 -3.57 -7.44
CA GLY A 36 -8.66 -2.47 -8.39
C GLY A 36 -7.65 -1.37 -8.11
N PRO A 37 -7.66 -0.33 -8.96
CA PRO A 37 -6.82 0.84 -8.76
C PRO A 37 -7.16 1.59 -7.48
N GLU A 38 -6.12 2.02 -6.75
CA GLU A 38 -6.23 2.85 -5.55
C GLU A 38 -5.30 4.06 -5.62
N TRP A 39 -5.74 5.16 -5.01
CA TRP A 39 -4.97 6.39 -4.95
C TRP A 39 -4.16 6.48 -3.66
N ILE A 40 -2.86 6.67 -3.80
CA ILE A 40 -1.94 6.91 -2.68
C ILE A 40 -1.78 8.42 -2.54
N GLY A 41 -2.59 9.04 -1.67
CA GLY A 41 -2.68 10.49 -1.53
C GLY A 41 -1.36 11.15 -1.14
N GLU A 42 -0.59 10.51 -0.29
CA GLU A 42 0.71 11.00 0.20
C GLU A 42 1.76 11.10 -0.91
N LEU A 43 1.63 10.29 -1.94
CA LEU A 43 2.54 10.27 -3.09
C LEU A 43 1.93 10.92 -4.33
N GLU A 44 0.63 11.26 -4.30
CA GLU A 44 -0.14 11.66 -5.47
C GLU A 44 0.04 10.68 -6.64
N LEU A 45 -0.04 9.38 -6.33
CA LEU A 45 0.26 8.29 -7.23
C LEU A 45 -0.84 7.24 -7.17
N GLN A 46 -1.19 6.69 -8.33
CA GLN A 46 -2.11 5.56 -8.42
C GLN A 46 -1.33 4.24 -8.40
N ILE A 47 -1.81 3.28 -7.62
CA ILE A 47 -1.41 1.88 -7.71
C ILE A 47 -2.51 1.09 -8.39
N SER A 48 -2.14 0.27 -9.38
CA SER A 48 -3.08 -0.53 -10.17
C SER A 48 -2.61 -2.00 -10.18
N PRO A 49 -3.04 -2.82 -9.20
CA PRO A 49 -2.72 -4.25 -9.18
C PRO A 49 -3.14 -4.93 -10.48
N GLY A 50 -2.30 -5.84 -10.97
CA GLY A 50 -2.60 -6.65 -12.14
C GLY A 50 -3.55 -7.83 -11.84
N SER A 51 -3.87 -8.62 -12.86
CA SER A 51 -4.62 -9.86 -12.66
C SER A 51 -3.88 -10.79 -11.69
N GLY A 52 -4.60 -11.34 -10.70
CA GLY A 52 -4.02 -12.15 -9.63
C GLY A 52 -3.23 -11.38 -8.59
N GLU A 53 -3.32 -10.06 -8.57
CA GLU A 53 -2.66 -9.21 -7.59
C GLU A 53 -3.69 -8.39 -6.79
N ALA A 54 -3.29 -7.92 -5.59
CA ALA A 54 -4.09 -6.99 -4.80
C ALA A 54 -3.18 -6.03 -4.00
N TYR A 55 -3.76 -4.95 -3.52
CA TYR A 55 -3.10 -3.94 -2.72
C TYR A 55 -3.72 -3.85 -1.34
N VAL A 56 -2.87 -3.97 -0.30
CA VAL A 56 -3.23 -3.78 1.11
C VAL A 56 -2.94 -2.33 1.49
N TRP A 57 -3.93 -1.63 2.01
CA TRP A 57 -3.83 -0.21 2.27
C TRP A 57 -4.68 0.24 3.45
N ASN A 58 -4.49 1.48 3.87
CA ASN A 58 -5.21 2.11 4.99
C ASN A 58 -5.33 1.18 6.20
N CYS A 59 -4.19 0.59 6.60
CA CYS A 59 -4.13 -0.21 7.81
C CYS A 59 -3.99 0.70 9.02
N VAL A 60 -4.90 0.53 9.97
CA VAL A 60 -4.96 1.30 11.21
C VAL A 60 -4.87 0.36 12.39
N THR A 61 -4.02 0.70 13.36
CA THR A 61 -4.03 0.11 14.71
C THR A 61 -4.44 1.19 15.69
N PHE A 62 -5.50 0.94 16.44
CA PHE A 62 -5.99 1.91 17.43
C PHE A 62 -4.97 2.16 18.54
N PRO A 63 -4.92 3.37 19.10
CA PRO A 63 -3.88 3.77 20.05
C PRO A 63 -3.68 2.81 21.22
N ALA A 64 -4.77 2.31 21.81
CA ALA A 64 -4.74 1.38 22.93
C ALA A 64 -4.10 0.03 22.60
N HIS A 65 -4.09 -0.38 21.33
CA HIS A 65 -3.60 -1.67 20.86
C HIS A 65 -2.27 -1.58 20.08
N ARG A 66 -1.62 -0.41 20.08
CA ARG A 66 -0.32 -0.23 19.43
C ARG A 66 0.77 -1.04 20.12
N ARG A 67 1.80 -1.45 19.34
CA ARG A 67 2.94 -2.25 19.79
C ARG A 67 2.60 -3.67 20.28
N GLN A 68 1.37 -4.12 20.07
CA GLN A 68 0.88 -5.47 20.40
C GLN A 68 0.85 -6.42 19.19
N GLY A 69 1.46 -6.02 18.06
CA GLY A 69 1.52 -6.88 16.87
C GLY A 69 0.30 -6.85 15.96
N VAL A 70 -0.72 -6.05 16.24
CA VAL A 70 -1.98 -5.99 15.49
C VAL A 70 -1.76 -5.80 13.98
N PHE A 71 -0.92 -4.86 13.57
CA PHE A 71 -0.62 -4.62 12.15
C PHE A 71 0.02 -5.86 11.50
N ARG A 72 0.95 -6.52 12.19
CA ARG A 72 1.59 -7.75 11.71
C ARG A 72 0.57 -8.87 11.55
N THR A 73 -0.31 -9.06 12.53
CA THR A 73 -1.38 -10.07 12.47
C THR A 73 -2.32 -9.81 11.31
N LEU A 74 -2.74 -8.55 11.08
CA LEU A 74 -3.54 -8.17 9.92
C LEU A 74 -2.85 -8.55 8.60
N LEU A 75 -1.58 -8.20 8.42
CA LEU A 75 -0.84 -8.53 7.21
C LEU A 75 -0.73 -10.03 6.97
N ILE A 76 -0.47 -10.82 8.02
CA ILE A 76 -0.39 -12.29 7.92
C ILE A 76 -1.76 -12.86 7.54
N SER A 77 -2.84 -12.45 8.21
CA SER A 77 -4.19 -12.93 7.95
C SER A 77 -4.67 -12.57 6.55
N ILE A 78 -4.46 -11.32 6.12
CA ILE A 78 -4.79 -10.89 4.75
C ILE A 78 -3.99 -11.69 3.72
N SER A 79 -2.70 -11.95 3.98
CA SER A 79 -1.85 -12.74 3.09
C SER A 79 -2.29 -14.19 2.99
N ALA A 80 -2.70 -14.80 4.10
CA ALA A 80 -3.22 -16.17 4.13
C ALA A 80 -4.53 -16.28 3.33
N GLN A 81 -5.45 -15.36 3.56
CA GLN A 81 -6.72 -15.29 2.83
C GLN A 81 -6.51 -15.10 1.33
N ALA A 82 -5.66 -14.15 0.94
CA ALA A 82 -5.36 -13.87 -0.45
C ALA A 82 -4.72 -15.08 -1.17
N ARG A 83 -3.85 -15.81 -0.47
CA ARG A 83 -3.26 -17.06 -1.00
C ARG A 83 -4.32 -18.13 -1.19
N GLY A 84 -5.23 -18.31 -0.22
CA GLY A 84 -6.35 -19.25 -0.32
C GLY A 84 -7.28 -18.93 -1.50
N GLU A 85 -7.38 -17.67 -1.90
CA GLU A 85 -8.14 -17.21 -3.06
C GLU A 85 -7.35 -17.25 -4.39
N GLY A 86 -6.14 -17.81 -4.38
CA GLY A 86 -5.31 -17.95 -5.58
C GLY A 86 -4.63 -16.66 -6.04
N LEU A 87 -4.55 -15.61 -5.19
CA LEU A 87 -3.79 -14.42 -5.53
C LEU A 87 -2.29 -14.73 -5.53
N ALA A 88 -1.63 -14.38 -6.63
CA ALA A 88 -0.21 -14.61 -6.82
C ALA A 88 0.66 -13.57 -6.08
N ARG A 89 0.13 -12.37 -5.82
CA ARG A 89 0.90 -11.29 -5.21
C ARG A 89 0.06 -10.28 -4.45
N LEU A 90 0.60 -9.84 -3.32
CA LEU A 90 0.10 -8.70 -2.56
C LEU A 90 1.12 -7.56 -2.57
N TRP A 91 0.60 -6.36 -2.73
CA TRP A 91 1.34 -5.12 -2.58
C TRP A 91 0.96 -4.44 -1.28
N VAL A 92 1.92 -3.81 -0.61
CA VAL A 92 1.72 -2.98 0.57
C VAL A 92 2.74 -1.86 0.56
N GLY A 93 2.35 -0.68 0.98
CA GLY A 93 3.23 0.47 1.16
C GLY A 93 3.28 0.90 2.63
N SER A 94 4.41 1.46 3.06
CA SER A 94 4.56 2.09 4.38
C SER A 94 5.18 3.46 4.23
N ILE A 95 4.66 4.41 5.01
CA ILE A 95 5.21 5.77 5.14
C ILE A 95 5.99 5.89 6.45
N ALA A 96 5.75 4.99 7.40
CA ALA A 96 6.31 5.05 8.74
C ALA A 96 7.26 3.88 9.02
N ILE A 97 8.44 4.17 9.56
CA ILE A 97 9.45 3.18 9.96
C ILE A 97 8.89 2.04 10.85
N PRO A 98 8.02 2.29 11.87
CA PRO A 98 7.47 1.21 12.68
C PRO A 98 6.64 0.20 11.88
N ALA A 99 5.88 0.65 10.88
CA ALA A 99 5.10 -0.23 10.00
C ALA A 99 6.02 -1.01 9.06
N GLU A 100 7.05 -0.39 8.51
CA GLU A 100 8.05 -1.04 7.65
C GLU A 100 8.72 -2.22 8.36
N LYS A 101 9.09 -2.05 9.65
CA LYS A 101 9.69 -3.11 10.46
C LYS A 101 8.79 -4.34 10.64
N ALA A 102 7.47 -4.18 10.56
CA ALA A 102 6.53 -5.28 10.67
C ALA A 102 6.34 -6.05 9.36
N MET A 103 6.66 -5.46 8.21
CA MET A 103 6.40 -6.06 6.89
C MET A 103 7.27 -7.28 6.61
N GLY A 104 8.58 -7.19 6.87
CA GLY A 104 9.52 -8.30 6.68
C GLY A 104 9.09 -9.57 7.44
N PRO A 105 8.87 -9.48 8.76
CA PRO A 105 8.35 -10.60 9.56
C PRO A 105 6.97 -11.12 9.14
N SER A 106 6.20 -10.33 8.38
CA SER A 106 4.91 -10.76 7.80
C SER A 106 5.05 -11.40 6.41
N GLY A 107 6.28 -11.63 5.92
CA GLY A 107 6.56 -12.29 4.64
C GLY A 107 6.67 -11.34 3.44
N PHE A 108 6.55 -10.04 3.63
CA PHE A 108 6.75 -9.06 2.55
C PHE A 108 8.22 -8.80 2.27
N ARG A 109 8.55 -8.57 1.01
CA ARG A 109 9.89 -8.23 0.57
C ARG A 109 9.89 -6.82 -0.04
N PRO A 110 10.90 -5.98 0.26
CA PRO A 110 10.99 -4.66 -0.31
C PRO A 110 11.24 -4.74 -1.82
N ALA A 111 10.56 -3.89 -2.58
CA ALA A 111 10.74 -3.75 -4.03
C ALA A 111 11.30 -2.37 -4.38
N LEU A 112 10.60 -1.33 -3.97
CA LEU A 112 10.92 0.06 -4.26
C LEU A 112 10.94 0.89 -2.99
N ARG A 113 11.77 1.91 -2.99
CA ARG A 113 11.74 3.04 -2.08
C ARG A 113 11.30 4.28 -2.85
N LEU A 114 10.35 5.02 -2.30
CA LEU A 114 9.76 6.19 -2.90
C LEU A 114 10.01 7.38 -1.98
N ASP A 115 10.83 8.34 -2.43
CA ASP A 115 11.06 9.60 -1.71
C ASP A 115 10.26 10.70 -2.40
N SER A 116 9.42 11.40 -1.63
CA SER A 116 8.57 12.47 -2.12
C SER A 116 9.02 13.81 -1.52
N THR A 117 9.25 14.80 -2.38
CA THR A 117 9.63 16.15 -1.99
C THR A 117 8.72 17.16 -2.69
N VAL A 118 8.28 18.19 -1.99
CA VAL A 118 7.49 19.29 -2.56
C VAL A 118 8.38 20.52 -2.71
N ILE A 119 8.54 21.01 -3.95
CA ILE A 119 9.32 22.20 -4.26
C ILE A 119 8.43 23.15 -5.06
N ARG A 120 8.23 24.37 -4.57
CA ARG A 120 7.38 25.41 -5.21
C ARG A 120 5.99 24.88 -5.59
N GLY A 121 5.36 24.11 -4.70
CA GLY A 121 4.01 23.54 -4.92
C GLY A 121 3.96 22.37 -5.91
N MET A 122 5.08 21.93 -6.44
CA MET A 122 5.19 20.73 -7.30
C MET A 122 5.78 19.58 -6.50
N ARG A 123 5.14 18.40 -6.62
CA ARG A 123 5.65 17.18 -6.00
C ARG A 123 6.64 16.49 -6.94
N TRP A 124 7.80 16.20 -6.39
CA TRP A 124 8.84 15.41 -7.03
C TRP A 124 8.88 14.05 -6.37
N LEU A 125 8.77 13.00 -7.15
CA LEU A 125 8.87 11.62 -6.68
C LEU A 125 10.15 11.00 -7.22
N LYS A 126 11.03 10.60 -6.29
CA LYS A 126 12.22 9.82 -6.59
C LYS A 126 11.92 8.36 -6.33
N VAL A 127 12.00 7.55 -7.38
CA VAL A 127 11.78 6.11 -7.31
C VAL A 127 13.12 5.40 -7.33
N MET A 128 13.38 4.60 -6.32
CA MET A 128 14.63 3.86 -6.17
C MET A 128 14.33 2.38 -5.97
N ARG A 129 15.22 1.53 -6.46
CA ARG A 129 15.21 0.12 -6.11
C ARG A 129 15.55 -0.02 -4.63
N ALA A 130 14.80 -0.84 -3.89
CA ALA A 130 15.17 -1.18 -2.53
C ALA A 130 16.44 -2.04 -2.51
N GLU A 131 17.23 -1.91 -1.45
CA GLU A 131 18.45 -2.70 -1.28
C GLU A 131 18.13 -4.19 -1.27
N GLY A 132 18.91 -4.99 -1.99
CA GLY A 132 18.70 -6.44 -2.12
C GLY A 132 17.42 -6.86 -2.85
N ALA A 133 16.64 -5.92 -3.42
CA ALA A 133 15.40 -6.27 -4.09
C ALA A 133 15.62 -7.12 -5.35
N ASN A 134 14.76 -8.13 -5.53
CA ASN A 134 14.77 -8.97 -6.73
C ASN A 134 14.38 -8.14 -7.97
N PRO A 135 15.13 -8.21 -9.09
CA PRO A 135 14.85 -7.45 -10.30
C PRO A 135 13.44 -7.64 -10.86
N SER A 136 12.91 -8.86 -10.85
CA SER A 136 11.55 -9.15 -11.33
C SER A 136 10.48 -8.52 -10.44
N LEU A 137 10.71 -8.47 -9.13
CA LEU A 137 9.82 -7.80 -8.18
C LEU A 137 9.83 -6.28 -8.39
N VAL A 138 11.01 -5.69 -8.62
CA VAL A 138 11.17 -4.27 -8.95
C VAL A 138 10.42 -3.92 -10.23
N GLN A 139 10.57 -4.72 -11.29
CA GLN A 139 9.87 -4.51 -12.55
C GLN A 139 8.34 -4.57 -12.37
N ALA A 140 7.85 -5.55 -11.61
CA ALA A 140 6.43 -5.68 -11.30
C ALA A 140 5.93 -4.48 -10.49
N ALA A 141 6.67 -4.02 -9.47
CA ALA A 141 6.34 -2.85 -8.68
C ALA A 141 6.26 -1.57 -9.52
N CYS A 142 7.21 -1.37 -10.44
CA CYS A 142 7.17 -0.25 -11.38
C CYS A 142 5.92 -0.30 -12.28
N LYS A 143 5.53 -1.49 -12.71
CA LYS A 143 4.35 -1.68 -13.55
C LYS A 143 3.06 -1.30 -12.81
N VAL A 144 2.86 -1.78 -11.59
CA VAL A 144 1.62 -1.49 -10.83
C VAL A 144 1.52 -0.03 -10.40
N LEU A 145 2.65 0.65 -10.22
CA LEU A 145 2.69 2.08 -9.91
C LEU A 145 2.70 2.97 -11.17
N SER A 146 2.68 2.37 -12.36
CA SER A 146 2.82 3.09 -13.64
C SER A 146 4.05 4.03 -13.68
N VAL A 147 5.07 3.72 -12.90
CA VAL A 147 6.35 4.46 -12.87
C VAL A 147 7.35 3.72 -13.74
N GLY A 148 7.89 4.41 -14.76
CA GLY A 148 9.03 3.87 -15.51
C GLY A 148 8.70 3.13 -16.79
N ARG A 149 8.12 3.83 -17.77
CA ARG A 149 8.33 3.46 -19.19
C ARG A 149 9.75 3.78 -19.68
N ARG A 150 10.61 4.36 -18.81
CA ARG A 150 12.04 4.58 -19.07
C ARG A 150 12.85 3.71 -18.10
N PRO A 151 14.00 3.17 -18.52
CA PRO A 151 14.84 2.38 -17.64
C PRO A 151 15.17 3.22 -16.39
N LEU A 152 14.93 2.65 -15.21
CA LEU A 152 15.28 3.25 -13.92
C LEU A 152 16.81 3.47 -13.90
N ARG A 153 17.26 4.63 -14.30
CA ARG A 153 18.59 5.09 -13.93
C ARG A 153 18.55 5.48 -12.47
N LEU A 154 19.45 4.98 -11.66
CA LEU A 154 19.63 5.45 -10.29
C LEU A 154 19.64 6.99 -10.29
N GLY A 155 18.68 7.59 -9.59
CA GLY A 155 18.61 9.05 -9.46
C GLY A 155 17.60 9.78 -10.35
N THR A 156 16.70 9.10 -11.08
CA THR A 156 15.69 9.78 -11.90
C THR A 156 14.55 10.32 -11.04
N SER A 157 14.36 11.63 -11.04
CA SER A 157 13.18 12.30 -10.48
C SER A 157 12.09 12.39 -11.55
N LEU A 158 10.88 11.94 -11.21
CA LEU A 158 9.70 12.06 -12.05
C LEU A 158 8.87 13.28 -11.61
N ARG A 159 8.52 14.11 -12.56
CA ARG A 159 7.61 15.24 -12.36
C ARG A 159 6.18 14.73 -12.54
N LEU A 160 5.38 14.76 -11.49
CA LEU A 160 3.95 14.43 -11.56
C LEU A 160 3.17 15.75 -11.75
N SER A 161 2.41 15.86 -12.84
CA SER A 161 1.47 16.95 -13.04
C SER A 161 0.25 16.76 -12.12
N ARG A 162 -0.22 17.84 -11.51
CA ARG A 162 -1.47 17.84 -10.73
C ARG A 162 -2.63 17.38 -11.62
N PRO A 163 -3.46 16.40 -11.18
CA PRO A 163 -4.76 16.22 -11.80
C PRO A 163 -5.60 17.48 -11.58
N ARG A 164 -6.24 18.00 -12.63
CA ARG A 164 -7.22 19.08 -12.53
C ARG A 164 -8.36 18.59 -11.62
N ARG A 165 -8.64 19.33 -10.58
CA ARG A 165 -9.85 19.16 -9.78
C ARG A 165 -11.03 19.57 -10.68
N HIS A 166 -11.92 18.65 -10.96
CA HIS A 166 -13.28 18.93 -11.39
C HIS A 166 -14.17 18.90 -10.17
#